data_bb8191876c58e712add1495785d80b30
#
_entry.id   bb8191876c58e712add1495785d80b30
#
_cell.length_a   1.000
_cell.length_b   1.000
_cell.length_c   1.000
_cell.angle_alpha   90.00
_cell.angle_beta   90.00
_cell.angle_gamma   90.00
#
_symmetry.space_group_name_H-M   'P 1'
#
loop_
_entity.id
_entity.type
_entity.pdbx_description
1 polymer ?
#
loop_
_entity_poly.entity_id
_entity_poly.type
_entity_poly.pdbx_seq_one_letter_code
_entity_poly.pdbx_strand_id
1 'polypeptide(L)' 'MLETDTLDFLAKERQKSLSKREWHFRMKGYGFGIRDHGDRQVVTKLPQGITLGILPANFA' A
#
# COMPACT_ATOMS: atom_id res chain seq x y z
N MET A 1 -10.95 -7.31 0.26
CA MET A 1 -10.83 -6.27 1.31
C MET A 1 -9.57 -6.50 2.12
N LEU A 2 -8.86 -5.44 2.45
CA LEU A 2 -7.64 -5.56 3.23
C LEU A 2 -7.95 -5.90 4.68
N GLU A 3 -7.11 -6.74 5.27
CA GLU A 3 -7.20 -7.00 6.70
C GLU A 3 -6.86 -5.75 7.49
N THR A 4 -7.47 -5.62 8.66
CA THR A 4 -7.28 -4.46 9.53
C THR A 4 -5.79 -4.27 9.88
N ASP A 5 -5.11 -5.35 10.23
CA ASP A 5 -3.69 -5.27 10.61
C ASP A 5 -2.83 -4.80 9.45
N THR A 6 -3.11 -5.28 8.25
CA THR A 6 -2.38 -4.85 7.06
C THR A 6 -2.63 -3.38 6.78
N LEU A 7 -3.89 -2.96 6.88
CA LEU A 7 -4.27 -1.57 6.66
C LEU A 7 -3.59 -0.65 7.67
N ASP A 8 -3.58 -1.03 8.94
CA ASP A 8 -2.92 -0.27 10.00
C ASP A 8 -1.42 -0.15 9.75
N PHE A 9 -0.80 -1.22 9.31
CA PHE A 9 0.62 -1.21 8.99
C PHE A 9 0.91 -0.24 7.85
N LEU A 10 0.14 -0.31 6.79
CA LEU A 10 0.30 0.58 5.65
C LEU A 10 0.12 2.04 6.05
N ALA A 11 -0.87 2.32 6.88
CA ALA A 11 -1.14 3.68 7.36
C ALA A 11 0.00 4.23 8.20
N LYS A 12 0.53 3.44 9.11
CA LYS A 12 1.65 3.85 9.96
C LYS A 12 2.89 4.14 9.13
N GLU A 13 3.18 3.30 8.16
CA GLU A 13 4.33 3.50 7.29
C GLU A 13 4.14 4.72 6.40
N ARG A 14 2.91 5.01 5.99
CA ARG A 14 2.61 6.21 5.22
C ARG A 14 2.92 7.47 6.03
N GLN A 15 2.58 7.47 7.31
CA GLN A 15 2.86 8.60 8.20
C GLN A 15 4.34 8.82 8.42
N LYS A 16 5.14 7.77 8.38
CA LYS A 16 6.59 7.86 8.53
C LYS A 16 7.28 8.31 7.26
N SER A 17 6.60 8.23 6.14
CA SER A 17 7.18 8.56 4.83
C SER A 17 6.99 10.04 4.51
N LEU A 18 8.01 10.65 3.90
CA LEU A 18 7.96 12.05 3.54
C LEU A 18 7.13 12.31 2.29
N SER A 19 6.97 11.29 1.45
CA SER A 19 6.20 11.40 0.23
C SER A 19 5.55 10.08 -0.11
N LYS A 20 4.58 10.13 -1.02
CA LYS A 20 3.92 8.93 -1.53
C LYS A 20 4.92 8.00 -2.20
N ARG A 21 5.85 8.57 -2.96
CA ARG A 21 6.89 7.79 -3.64
C ARG A 21 7.78 7.04 -2.66
N GLU A 22 8.18 7.70 -1.58
CA GLU A 22 8.98 7.08 -0.54
C GLU A 22 8.19 5.94 0.12
N TRP A 23 6.91 6.18 0.37
CA TRP A 23 6.04 5.17 0.95
C TRP A 23 5.96 3.93 0.07
N HIS A 24 5.76 4.11 -1.24
CA HIS A 24 5.75 2.98 -2.17
C HIS A 24 7.05 2.19 -2.11
N PHE A 25 8.17 2.91 -2.03
CA PHE A 25 9.48 2.28 -1.97
C PHE A 25 9.64 1.47 -0.68
N ARG A 26 9.19 2.02 0.45
CA ARG A 26 9.26 1.33 1.74
C ARG A 26 8.40 0.07 1.73
N MET A 27 7.21 0.17 1.17
CA MET A 27 6.30 -0.98 1.09
C MET A 27 6.90 -2.10 0.25
N LYS A 28 7.58 -1.76 -0.82
CA LYS A 28 8.26 -2.73 -1.65
C LYS A 28 9.31 -3.50 -0.84
N GLY A 29 10.01 -2.82 0.04
CA GLY A 29 10.99 -3.46 0.92
C GLY A 29 10.38 -4.44 1.91
N TYR A 30 9.10 -4.26 2.25
CA TYR A 30 8.36 -5.17 3.12
C TYR A 30 7.63 -6.27 2.34
N GLY A 31 7.72 -6.25 1.02
CA GLY A 31 7.06 -7.25 0.19
C GLY A 31 5.66 -6.86 -0.27
N PHE A 32 5.32 -5.57 -0.23
CA PHE A 32 4.04 -5.07 -0.71
C PHE A 32 4.24 -4.19 -1.93
N GLY A 33 3.36 -4.33 -2.91
CA GLY A 33 3.31 -3.44 -4.05
C GLY A 33 2.05 -2.58 -3.97
N ILE A 34 2.17 -1.33 -4.37
CA ILE A 34 1.03 -0.43 -4.43
C ILE A 34 0.94 0.09 -5.86
N ARG A 35 -0.19 -0.15 -6.50
CA ARG A 35 -0.40 0.20 -7.90
C ARG A 35 -1.56 1.17 -8.02
N ASP A 36 -1.35 2.22 -8.80
CA ASP A 36 -2.44 3.15 -9.13
C ASP A 36 -3.31 2.53 -10.22
N HIS A 37 -4.62 2.56 -10.00
CA HIS A 37 -5.58 2.05 -10.96
C HIS A 37 -6.72 3.05 -11.05
N GLY A 38 -6.58 4.00 -11.95
CA GLY A 38 -7.51 5.10 -12.03
C GLY A 38 -7.37 6.00 -10.81
N ASP A 39 -8.45 6.22 -10.09
CA ASP A 39 -8.48 7.01 -8.85
C ASP A 39 -8.28 6.15 -7.60
N ARG A 40 -7.94 4.86 -7.77
CA ARG A 40 -7.80 3.92 -6.68
C ARG A 40 -6.37 3.38 -6.59
N GLN A 41 -6.02 2.91 -5.41
CA GLN A 41 -4.74 2.27 -5.18
C GLN A 41 -4.96 0.83 -4.76
N VAL A 42 -4.33 -0.08 -5.49
CA VAL A 42 -4.45 -1.52 -5.25
C VAL A 42 -3.19 -2.02 -4.56
N VAL A 43 -3.37 -2.74 -3.46
CA VAL A 43 -2.26 -3.33 -2.72
C VAL A 43 -2.06 -4.76 -3.17
N THR A 44 -0.82 -5.10 -3.50
CA THR A 44 -0.47 -6.45 -3.92
C THR A 44 0.64 -7.01 -3.04
N LYS A 45 0.80 -8.32 -3.04
CA LYS A 45 1.88 -8.97 -2.33
C LYS A 45 2.94 -9.42 -3.34
N LEU A 46 4.16 -8.97 -3.12
CA LEU A 46 5.29 -9.29 -3.99
C LEU A 46 5.95 -10.59 -3.52
N PRO A 47 6.65 -11.28 -4.41
CA PRO A 47 6.95 -10.92 -5.80
C PRO A 47 5.88 -11.31 -6.81
N GLN A 48 4.90 -12.14 -6.45
CA GLN A 48 3.91 -12.66 -7.39
C GLN A 48 2.90 -11.61 -7.85
N GLY A 49 2.72 -10.54 -7.07
CA GLY A 49 1.75 -9.52 -7.41
C GLY A 49 0.31 -9.91 -7.10
N ILE A 50 0.12 -10.75 -6.08
CA ILE A 50 -1.22 -11.19 -5.67
C ILE A 50 -1.97 -10.00 -5.08
N THR A 51 -3.15 -9.71 -5.60
CA THR A 51 -3.97 -8.60 -5.13
C THR A 51 -4.51 -8.89 -3.73
N LEU A 52 -4.21 -8.00 -2.79
CA LEU A 52 -4.69 -8.11 -1.42
C LEU A 52 -5.95 -7.29 -1.18
N GLY A 53 -6.08 -6.16 -1.86
CA GLY A 53 -7.24 -5.31 -1.71
C GLY A 53 -7.00 -3.90 -2.23
N ILE A 54 -8.00 -3.04 -2.02
CA ILE A 54 -7.99 -1.65 -2.48
C ILE A 54 -7.93 -0.73 -1.26
N LEU A 55 -7.07 0.28 -1.32
CA LEU A 55 -6.95 1.26 -0.24
C LEU A 55 -8.15 2.22 -0.24
N PRO A 56 -8.54 2.72 0.95
CA PRO A 56 -9.56 3.77 1.02
C PRO A 56 -9.13 5.02 0.28
N ALA A 57 -10.09 5.78 -0.23
CA ALA A 57 -9.83 6.96 -1.05
C ALA A 57 -9.00 8.03 -0.30
N ASN A 58 -9.15 8.11 1.02
CA ASN A 58 -8.46 9.11 1.83
C ASN A 58 -7.07 8.67 2.29
N PHE A 59 -6.57 7.57 1.77
CA PHE A 59 -5.33 6.98 2.26
C PHE A 59 -4.08 7.65 1.70
N ALA A 60 -4.17 8.32 0.62
CA ALA A 60 -3.02 8.85 -0.11
C ALA A 60 -2.12 9.76 0.74
#